data_65e91d410501bfef28b93e48d27db8fa
#
_entry.id   65e91d410501bfef28b93e48d27db8fa
#
_cell.length_a   1.000
_cell.length_b   1.000
_cell.length_c   1.000
_cell.angle_alpha   90.00
_cell.angle_beta   90.00
_cell.angle_gamma   90.00
#
_symmetry.space_group_name_H-M   'P 1'
#
loop_
_entity.id
_entity.type
_entity.pdbx_description
1 polymer ?
#
loop_
_entity_poly.entity_id
_entity_poly.type
_entity_poly.pdbx_seq_one_letter_code
_entity_poly.pdbx_strand_id
1 'polypeptide(L)'
;IKANYFAEKLGYDIYIILTDGKGLEPFYALSPKVHLIHLDINFNELWNKPLYKKLFIYACKQRLYKKRLTKCLFEIRPDITVSMLRRKINFINSIHDGSVKIGEIHVNKSNFRDLAEAKNTGFIKSRLSRLWMKQLDRQVKQLSKFIILTEEDRKNFSSYLDNTTVIYNPLPFYPEQTSDCTAKEVIAVGRYAYQKGFDLLIETWRIVAQKHPDWNLRIYGGGDRSDFLALKDKYHLDTLYLEEQTPDIIRNYCRSSIFVLSSRYEGFGMVITEAMSCGVPPVSFTCPCGPRDIIDDGKNGLLVENGNIEMLAEKICYLIENDEIRRKMGQQARIDVERFKIEQIAEQWKQLFESLTLKN
;
A
#
# COMPACT_ATOMS: atom_id res chain seq x y z
N ILE A 1 -1.63 7.45 10.96
CA ILE A 1 -0.76 8.62 10.72
C ILE A 1 -1.63 9.82 10.34
N LYS A 2 -2.29 9.87 9.15
CA LYS A 2 -3.10 11.01 8.69
C LYS A 2 -4.12 11.48 9.75
N ALA A 3 -4.94 10.57 10.29
CA ALA A 3 -5.97 10.90 11.28
C ALA A 3 -5.41 11.57 12.54
N ASN A 4 -4.31 11.02 13.09
CA ASN A 4 -3.67 11.60 14.27
C ASN A 4 -3.14 13.01 13.96
N TYR A 5 -2.45 13.18 12.82
CA TYR A 5 -1.89 14.47 12.43
C TYR A 5 -2.99 15.52 12.22
N PHE A 6 -4.08 15.15 11.54
CA PHE A 6 -5.21 16.06 11.32
C PHE A 6 -5.88 16.49 12.63
N ALA A 7 -6.06 15.55 13.57
CA ALA A 7 -6.65 15.87 14.86
C ALA A 7 -5.72 16.67 15.78
N GLU A 8 -4.43 16.37 15.79
CA GLU A 8 -3.46 16.96 16.73
C GLU A 8 -2.87 18.27 16.23
N LYS A 9 -2.55 18.36 14.94
CA LYS A 9 -1.82 19.48 14.33
C LYS A 9 -2.70 20.46 13.57
N LEU A 10 -3.75 19.94 12.90
CA LEU A 10 -4.67 20.79 12.15
C LEU A 10 -5.96 21.13 12.93
N GLY A 11 -6.18 20.48 14.09
CA GLY A 11 -7.35 20.73 14.93
C GLY A 11 -8.67 20.24 14.35
N TYR A 12 -8.64 19.29 13.43
CA TYR A 12 -9.86 18.73 12.84
C TYR A 12 -10.51 17.73 13.80
N ASP A 13 -11.83 17.72 13.83
CA ASP A 13 -12.62 16.71 14.53
C ASP A 13 -12.72 15.45 13.65
N ILE A 14 -11.97 14.40 14.02
CA ILE A 14 -11.76 13.21 13.18
C ILE A 14 -12.51 12.01 13.72
N TYR A 15 -13.38 11.45 12.87
CA TYR A 15 -14.12 10.22 13.13
C TYR A 15 -13.65 9.09 12.21
N ILE A 16 -13.19 7.98 12.79
CA ILE A 16 -12.89 6.74 12.06
C ILE A 16 -14.04 5.77 12.25
N ILE A 17 -14.72 5.42 11.15
CA ILE A 17 -15.87 4.51 11.17
C ILE A 17 -15.47 3.16 10.61
N LEU A 18 -15.49 2.12 11.45
CA LEU A 18 -15.13 0.74 11.14
C LEU A 18 -16.35 -0.15 10.98
N THR A 19 -16.29 -1.10 10.03
CA THR A 19 -17.35 -2.11 9.79
C THR A 19 -17.20 -3.35 10.66
N ASP A 20 -15.95 -3.69 10.99
CA ASP A 20 -15.56 -4.94 11.65
C ASP A 20 -14.67 -4.62 12.86
N GLY A 21 -14.34 -5.62 13.68
CA GLY A 21 -13.36 -5.47 14.76
C GLY A 21 -13.88 -4.80 16.04
N LYS A 22 -15.19 -4.89 16.33
CA LYS A 22 -15.74 -4.39 17.61
C LYS A 22 -15.08 -5.09 18.80
N GLY A 23 -14.55 -4.30 19.73
CA GLY A 23 -13.85 -4.79 20.91
C GLY A 23 -12.38 -5.16 20.68
N LEU A 24 -11.85 -4.95 19.47
CA LEU A 24 -10.43 -5.09 19.20
C LEU A 24 -9.74 -3.72 19.27
N GLU A 25 -8.60 -3.69 19.94
CA GLU A 25 -7.73 -2.51 19.93
C GLU A 25 -7.17 -2.25 18.52
N PRO A 26 -7.06 -0.99 18.10
CA PRO A 26 -6.42 -0.65 16.85
C PRO A 26 -4.95 -1.09 16.84
N PHE A 27 -4.51 -1.73 15.75
CA PHE A 27 -3.11 -2.14 15.60
C PHE A 27 -2.12 -0.96 15.70
N TYR A 28 -2.52 0.21 15.21
CA TYR A 28 -1.75 1.44 15.36
C TYR A 28 -2.37 2.32 16.43
N ALA A 29 -1.54 2.92 17.27
CA ALA A 29 -1.98 3.87 18.28
C ALA A 29 -2.73 5.05 17.65
N LEU A 30 -3.94 5.30 18.11
CA LEU A 30 -4.74 6.46 17.73
C LEU A 30 -4.59 7.56 18.79
N SER A 31 -4.57 8.80 18.34
CA SER A 31 -4.66 9.95 19.21
C SER A 31 -5.98 9.93 20.01
N PRO A 32 -5.99 10.31 21.28
CA PRO A 32 -7.24 10.47 22.07
C PRO A 32 -8.24 11.46 21.46
N LYS A 33 -7.78 12.34 20.55
CA LYS A 33 -8.63 13.29 19.80
C LYS A 33 -9.33 12.66 18.59
N VAL A 34 -9.04 11.41 18.26
CA VAL A 34 -9.67 10.69 17.14
C VAL A 34 -10.79 9.81 17.66
N HIS A 35 -12.00 10.06 17.20
CA HIS A 35 -13.19 9.29 17.59
C HIS A 35 -13.28 7.99 16.79
N LEU A 36 -13.31 6.84 17.45
CA LEU A 36 -13.44 5.54 16.83
C LEU A 36 -14.87 5.00 16.99
N ILE A 37 -15.56 4.72 15.88
CA ILE A 37 -16.91 4.20 15.87
C ILE A 37 -16.96 2.85 15.17
N HIS A 38 -17.51 1.83 15.83
CA HIS A 38 -17.71 0.50 15.28
C HIS A 38 -19.16 0.30 14.84
N LEU A 39 -19.40 0.04 13.57
CA LEU A 39 -20.73 -0.26 13.04
C LEU A 39 -21.16 -1.71 13.26
N ASP A 40 -20.26 -2.58 13.68
CA ASP A 40 -20.53 -3.98 14.04
C ASP A 40 -21.28 -4.75 12.93
N ILE A 41 -20.77 -4.69 11.70
CA ILE A 41 -21.37 -5.40 10.56
C ILE A 41 -20.81 -6.82 10.41
N ASN A 42 -19.52 -7.02 10.76
CA ASN A 42 -18.82 -8.31 10.81
C ASN A 42 -18.87 -9.10 9.49
N PHE A 43 -18.37 -8.49 8.41
CA PHE A 43 -18.30 -9.13 7.10
C PHE A 43 -17.40 -10.38 7.08
N ASN A 44 -16.48 -10.52 8.03
CA ASN A 44 -15.56 -11.66 8.11
C ASN A 44 -16.28 -13.00 8.33
N GLU A 45 -17.48 -13.00 8.91
CA GLU A 45 -18.32 -14.20 9.07
C GLU A 45 -18.69 -14.88 7.73
N LEU A 46 -18.49 -14.19 6.59
CA LEU A 46 -18.83 -14.73 5.27
C LEU A 46 -17.80 -15.75 4.75
N TRP A 47 -16.56 -15.78 5.27
CA TRP A 47 -15.46 -16.54 4.69
C TRP A 47 -15.76 -18.04 4.56
N ASN A 48 -16.42 -18.65 5.55
CA ASN A 48 -16.65 -20.09 5.62
C ASN A 48 -18.08 -20.52 5.18
N LYS A 49 -18.81 -19.69 4.42
CA LYS A 49 -20.17 -20.00 3.99
C LYS A 49 -20.24 -20.45 2.53
N PRO A 50 -21.19 -21.35 2.14
CA PRO A 50 -21.46 -21.69 0.73
C PRO A 50 -21.87 -20.47 -0.10
N LEU A 51 -21.60 -20.47 -1.41
CA LEU A 51 -21.76 -19.31 -2.29
C LEU A 51 -23.15 -18.68 -2.25
N TYR A 52 -24.22 -19.48 -2.33
CA TYR A 52 -25.61 -18.98 -2.30
C TYR A 52 -25.97 -18.31 -0.98
N LYS A 53 -25.50 -18.86 0.16
CA LYS A 53 -25.66 -18.24 1.47
C LYS A 53 -24.82 -16.97 1.59
N LYS A 54 -23.59 -16.96 1.03
CA LYS A 54 -22.74 -15.76 0.98
C LYS A 54 -23.46 -14.60 0.31
N LEU A 55 -24.07 -14.81 -0.85
CA LEU A 55 -24.75 -13.74 -1.60
C LEU A 55 -25.92 -13.14 -0.82
N PHE A 56 -26.77 -13.99 -0.22
CA PHE A 56 -27.91 -13.53 0.58
C PHE A 56 -27.45 -12.76 1.83
N ILE A 57 -26.54 -13.35 2.63
CA ILE A 57 -26.03 -12.71 3.84
C ILE A 57 -25.30 -11.40 3.48
N TYR A 58 -24.53 -11.39 2.39
CA TYR A 58 -23.89 -10.18 1.92
C TYR A 58 -24.87 -9.06 1.59
N ALA A 59 -25.97 -9.37 0.91
CA ALA A 59 -27.03 -8.39 0.60
C ALA A 59 -27.69 -7.84 1.88
N CYS A 60 -27.98 -8.71 2.87
CA CYS A 60 -28.50 -8.28 4.17
C CYS A 60 -27.51 -7.38 4.93
N LYS A 61 -26.22 -7.78 4.97
CA LYS A 61 -25.17 -6.99 5.62
C LYS A 61 -24.93 -5.65 4.90
N GLN A 62 -25.05 -5.58 3.58
CA GLN A 62 -24.98 -4.33 2.82
C GLN A 62 -26.12 -3.36 3.18
N ARG A 63 -27.35 -3.87 3.35
CA ARG A 63 -28.50 -3.05 3.79
C ARG A 63 -28.30 -2.55 5.22
N LEU A 64 -27.86 -3.43 6.13
CA LEU A 64 -27.55 -3.08 7.51
C LEU A 64 -26.44 -2.03 7.57
N TYR A 65 -25.37 -2.22 6.78
CA TYR A 65 -24.25 -1.27 6.68
C TYR A 65 -24.74 0.10 6.23
N LYS A 66 -25.50 0.16 5.11
CA LYS A 66 -26.09 1.41 4.65
C LYS A 66 -26.90 2.09 5.76
N LYS A 67 -27.80 1.35 6.44
CA LYS A 67 -28.65 1.89 7.51
C LYS A 67 -27.83 2.46 8.66
N ARG A 68 -26.85 1.69 9.20
CA ARG A 68 -26.02 2.12 10.33
C ARG A 68 -25.11 3.28 9.96
N LEU A 69 -24.48 3.23 8.78
CA LEU A 69 -23.63 4.34 8.32
C LEU A 69 -24.43 5.62 8.08
N THR A 70 -25.63 5.52 7.47
CA THR A 70 -26.50 6.68 7.29
C THR A 70 -26.83 7.33 8.62
N LYS A 71 -27.30 6.53 9.61
CA LYS A 71 -27.60 7.04 10.95
C LYS A 71 -26.38 7.76 11.56
N CYS A 72 -25.22 7.11 11.53
CA CYS A 72 -23.97 7.65 12.07
C CYS A 72 -23.58 8.99 11.41
N LEU A 73 -23.65 9.10 10.08
CA LEU A 73 -23.31 10.33 9.38
C LEU A 73 -24.29 11.48 9.68
N PHE A 74 -25.60 11.17 9.82
CA PHE A 74 -26.58 12.20 10.22
C PHE A 74 -26.41 12.66 11.68
N GLU A 75 -25.89 11.82 12.57
CA GLU A 75 -25.58 12.16 13.95
C GLU A 75 -24.31 13.02 14.04
N ILE A 76 -23.23 12.64 13.32
CA ILE A 76 -21.96 13.37 13.29
C ILE A 76 -22.08 14.70 12.52
N ARG A 77 -22.81 14.70 11.40
CA ARG A 77 -22.90 15.84 10.45
C ARG A 77 -21.52 16.33 10.00
N PRO A 78 -20.69 15.45 9.41
CA PRO A 78 -19.35 15.85 8.99
C PRO A 78 -19.40 16.79 7.79
N ASP A 79 -18.45 17.72 7.68
CA ASP A 79 -18.27 18.55 6.47
C ASP A 79 -17.81 17.70 5.30
N ILE A 80 -16.92 16.73 5.57
CA ILE A 80 -16.29 15.85 4.56
C ILE A 80 -16.33 14.39 5.01
N THR A 81 -16.73 13.52 4.09
CA THR A 81 -16.66 12.07 4.28
C THR A 81 -15.65 11.46 3.31
N VAL A 82 -14.51 10.94 3.83
CA VAL A 82 -13.52 10.21 3.03
C VAL A 82 -13.83 8.72 3.06
N SER A 83 -13.99 8.12 1.89
CA SER A 83 -14.33 6.72 1.72
C SER A 83 -13.17 5.93 1.10
N MET A 84 -12.70 4.86 1.77
CA MET A 84 -11.71 3.91 1.25
C MET A 84 -12.25 2.99 0.13
N LEU A 85 -13.38 3.31 -0.45
CA LEU A 85 -14.01 2.71 -1.64
C LEU A 85 -14.10 1.17 -1.70
N ARG A 86 -14.04 0.47 -0.58
CA ARG A 86 -14.24 -0.97 -0.56
C ARG A 86 -15.74 -1.32 -0.71
N ARG A 87 -16.36 -1.83 0.34
CA ARG A 87 -17.76 -2.32 0.32
C ARG A 87 -18.81 -1.21 0.24
N LYS A 88 -18.49 0.01 0.70
CA LYS A 88 -19.39 1.17 0.77
C LYS A 88 -19.54 1.93 -0.55
N ILE A 89 -18.70 1.67 -1.54
CA ILE A 89 -18.80 2.33 -2.86
C ILE A 89 -20.19 2.16 -3.49
N ASN A 90 -20.89 1.07 -3.19
CA ASN A 90 -22.18 0.77 -3.78
C ASN A 90 -23.30 1.73 -3.35
N PHE A 91 -23.15 2.46 -2.24
CA PHE A 91 -24.23 3.28 -1.69
C PHE A 91 -23.77 4.62 -1.07
N ILE A 92 -22.47 4.91 -0.97
CA ILE A 92 -22.00 6.12 -0.28
C ILE A 92 -22.59 7.40 -0.88
N ASN A 93 -22.69 7.47 -2.20
CA ASN A 93 -23.28 8.63 -2.90
C ASN A 93 -24.79 8.77 -2.70
N SER A 94 -25.48 7.74 -2.21
CA SER A 94 -26.92 7.78 -1.90
C SER A 94 -27.23 8.23 -0.47
N ILE A 95 -26.21 8.62 0.29
CA ILE A 95 -26.37 9.18 1.65
C ILE A 95 -26.22 10.70 1.54
N HIS A 96 -27.35 11.41 1.64
CA HIS A 96 -27.43 12.87 1.51
C HIS A 96 -27.42 13.53 2.90
N ASP A 97 -26.32 13.36 3.62
CA ASP A 97 -26.08 13.91 4.97
C ASP A 97 -25.49 15.33 4.95
N GLY A 98 -25.33 15.93 3.77
CA GLY A 98 -24.75 17.25 3.58
C GLY A 98 -23.23 17.26 3.39
N SER A 99 -22.52 16.18 3.73
CA SER A 99 -21.06 16.15 3.61
C SER A 99 -20.57 15.98 2.18
N VAL A 100 -19.44 16.60 1.87
CA VAL A 100 -18.70 16.38 0.62
C VAL A 100 -18.15 14.95 0.60
N LYS A 101 -18.39 14.19 -0.47
CA LYS A 101 -17.93 12.79 -0.59
C LYS A 101 -16.63 12.70 -1.38
N ILE A 102 -15.58 12.21 -0.73
CA ILE A 102 -14.26 11.94 -1.32
C ILE A 102 -14.02 10.44 -1.31
N GLY A 103 -13.51 9.89 -2.40
CA GLY A 103 -13.03 8.51 -2.46
C GLY A 103 -11.52 8.46 -2.40
N GLU A 104 -10.95 7.49 -1.69
CA GLU A 104 -9.51 7.20 -1.68
C GLU A 104 -9.29 5.71 -1.98
N ILE A 105 -8.40 5.36 -2.92
CA ILE A 105 -8.11 3.98 -3.30
C ILE A 105 -6.66 3.63 -2.97
N HIS A 106 -6.46 2.48 -2.29
CA HIS A 106 -5.15 1.98 -1.84
C HIS A 106 -4.67 0.73 -2.61
N VAL A 107 -5.36 0.38 -3.66
CA VAL A 107 -4.98 -0.71 -4.58
C VAL A 107 -5.04 -0.17 -6.00
N ASN A 108 -4.18 -0.67 -6.88
CA ASN A 108 -4.22 -0.24 -8.26
C ASN A 108 -5.50 -0.71 -8.98
N LYS A 109 -5.87 -0.04 -10.05
CA LYS A 109 -7.07 -0.32 -10.83
C LYS A 109 -7.15 -1.77 -11.31
N SER A 110 -6.03 -2.32 -11.79
CA SER A 110 -5.98 -3.67 -12.35
C SER A 110 -6.26 -4.75 -11.31
N ASN A 111 -5.92 -4.52 -10.05
CA ASN A 111 -6.08 -5.46 -8.93
C ASN A 111 -7.26 -5.10 -8.01
N PHE A 112 -8.06 -4.11 -8.39
CA PHE A 112 -9.27 -3.79 -7.65
C PHE A 112 -10.26 -4.97 -7.75
N ARG A 113 -10.56 -5.61 -6.61
CA ARG A 113 -11.42 -6.81 -6.49
C ARG A 113 -10.90 -8.03 -7.27
N ASP A 114 -9.59 -8.26 -7.25
CA ASP A 114 -8.93 -9.42 -7.86
C ASP A 114 -9.25 -9.63 -9.36
N LEU A 115 -9.41 -8.53 -10.08
CA LEU A 115 -9.74 -8.56 -11.51
C LEU A 115 -8.62 -9.15 -12.37
N ALA A 116 -7.38 -9.12 -11.90
CA ALA A 116 -6.26 -9.75 -12.59
C ALA A 116 -6.42 -11.28 -12.66
N GLU A 117 -6.86 -11.92 -11.56
CA GLU A 117 -7.16 -13.35 -11.54
C GLU A 117 -8.41 -13.69 -12.37
N ALA A 118 -9.38 -12.78 -12.47
CA ALA A 118 -10.60 -12.99 -13.25
C ALA A 118 -10.36 -12.99 -14.76
N LYS A 119 -9.27 -12.40 -15.26
CA LYS A 119 -8.92 -12.43 -16.70
C LYS A 119 -8.59 -13.84 -17.20
N ASN A 120 -8.09 -14.70 -16.32
CA ASN A 120 -7.72 -16.09 -16.65
C ASN A 120 -8.82 -17.12 -16.36
N THR A 121 -9.97 -16.71 -15.83
CA THR A 121 -11.04 -17.60 -15.39
C THR A 121 -12.34 -17.31 -16.13
N GLY A 122 -12.62 -18.08 -17.20
CA GLY A 122 -13.92 -18.26 -17.87
C GLY A 122 -14.77 -17.01 -18.20
N PHE A 123 -15.53 -17.10 -19.29
CA PHE A 123 -16.36 -16.02 -19.90
C PHE A 123 -17.30 -15.31 -18.90
N ILE A 124 -17.88 -16.05 -17.93
CA ILE A 124 -18.86 -15.52 -16.95
C ILE A 124 -18.17 -14.57 -15.95
N LYS A 125 -17.00 -14.95 -15.42
CA LYS A 125 -16.26 -14.10 -14.47
C LYS A 125 -15.74 -12.82 -15.14
N SER A 126 -15.29 -12.90 -16.40
CA SER A 126 -14.87 -11.74 -17.18
C SER A 126 -16.02 -10.75 -17.41
N ARG A 127 -17.26 -11.24 -17.67
CA ARG A 127 -18.44 -10.38 -17.85
C ARG A 127 -18.88 -9.71 -16.56
N LEU A 128 -18.88 -10.44 -15.44
CA LEU A 128 -19.15 -9.90 -14.10
C LEU A 128 -18.12 -8.84 -13.69
N SER A 129 -16.85 -9.08 -13.93
CA SER A 129 -15.76 -8.16 -13.70
C SER A 129 -15.98 -6.83 -14.45
N ARG A 130 -16.34 -6.88 -15.73
CA ARG A 130 -16.66 -5.67 -16.51
C ARG A 130 -17.86 -4.90 -16.00
N LEU A 131 -18.90 -5.58 -15.52
CA LEU A 131 -20.07 -4.93 -14.91
C LEU A 131 -19.69 -4.23 -13.58
N TRP A 132 -18.85 -4.87 -12.75
CA TRP A 132 -18.36 -4.27 -11.51
C TRP A 132 -17.47 -3.06 -11.76
N MET A 133 -16.62 -3.08 -12.78
CA MET A 133 -15.82 -1.91 -13.16
C MET A 133 -16.70 -0.75 -13.63
N LYS A 134 -17.70 -1.01 -14.49
CA LYS A 134 -18.66 0.01 -14.90
C LYS A 134 -19.44 0.59 -13.71
N GLN A 135 -19.76 -0.23 -12.71
CA GLN A 135 -20.40 0.23 -11.48
C GLN A 135 -19.45 1.11 -10.65
N LEU A 136 -18.19 0.68 -10.49
CA LEU A 136 -17.17 1.47 -9.82
C LEU A 136 -17.01 2.83 -10.50
N ASP A 137 -16.82 2.86 -11.81
CA ASP A 137 -16.64 4.08 -12.60
C ASP A 137 -17.83 5.06 -12.43
N ARG A 138 -19.07 4.54 -12.45
CA ARG A 138 -20.26 5.36 -12.19
C ARG A 138 -20.27 5.98 -10.80
N GLN A 139 -19.89 5.20 -9.79
CA GLN A 139 -19.88 5.67 -8.41
C GLN A 139 -18.75 6.68 -8.17
N VAL A 140 -17.58 6.43 -8.73
CA VAL A 140 -16.43 7.33 -8.61
C VAL A 140 -16.69 8.68 -9.31
N LYS A 141 -17.37 8.68 -10.45
CA LYS A 141 -17.80 9.92 -11.14
C LYS A 141 -18.70 10.83 -10.29
N GLN A 142 -19.46 10.27 -9.37
CA GLN A 142 -20.38 11.03 -8.50
C GLN A 142 -19.70 11.60 -7.26
N LEU A 143 -18.44 11.20 -6.98
CA LEU A 143 -17.67 11.74 -5.88
C LEU A 143 -17.18 13.16 -6.22
N SER A 144 -17.11 14.04 -5.23
CA SER A 144 -16.54 15.38 -5.41
C SER A 144 -15.07 15.31 -5.80
N LYS A 145 -14.32 14.36 -5.22
CA LYS A 145 -12.94 14.03 -5.60
C LYS A 145 -12.66 12.55 -5.42
N PHE A 146 -11.76 12.04 -6.26
CA PHE A 146 -11.25 10.70 -6.22
C PHE A 146 -9.73 10.71 -6.08
N ILE A 147 -9.23 10.28 -4.92
CA ILE A 147 -7.81 10.28 -4.58
C ILE A 147 -7.18 8.98 -4.98
N ILE A 148 -6.09 9.08 -5.72
CA ILE A 148 -5.28 7.99 -6.26
C ILE A 148 -3.86 8.16 -5.69
N LEU A 149 -3.17 7.05 -5.41
CA LEU A 149 -1.88 7.09 -4.73
C LEU A 149 -0.67 7.24 -5.65
N THR A 150 -0.83 7.19 -6.99
CA THR A 150 0.27 7.24 -7.94
C THR A 150 -0.13 7.95 -9.23
N GLU A 151 0.81 8.64 -9.87
CA GLU A 151 0.60 9.24 -11.18
C GLU A 151 0.40 8.18 -12.26
N GLU A 152 1.07 7.02 -12.11
CA GLU A 152 0.88 5.88 -13.01
C GLU A 152 -0.57 5.40 -13.00
N ASP A 153 -1.18 5.20 -11.82
CA ASP A 153 -2.58 4.75 -11.74
C ASP A 153 -3.56 5.85 -12.13
N ARG A 154 -3.23 7.15 -11.90
CA ARG A 154 -4.04 8.27 -12.38
C ARG A 154 -4.22 8.23 -13.90
N LYS A 155 -3.19 7.89 -14.66
CA LYS A 155 -3.28 7.74 -16.13
C LYS A 155 -4.29 6.66 -16.52
N ASN A 156 -4.43 5.60 -15.73
CA ASN A 156 -5.42 4.55 -15.95
C ASN A 156 -6.87 5.00 -15.73
N PHE A 157 -7.10 6.05 -14.93
CA PHE A 157 -8.42 6.61 -14.63
C PHE A 157 -8.71 7.91 -15.40
N SER A 158 -7.71 8.75 -15.70
CA SER A 158 -7.89 10.10 -16.25
C SER A 158 -8.50 10.14 -17.65
N SER A 159 -8.44 9.03 -18.40
CA SER A 159 -9.07 8.94 -19.73
C SER A 159 -10.60 9.14 -19.71
N TYR A 160 -11.25 9.08 -18.53
CA TYR A 160 -12.70 9.16 -18.41
C TYR A 160 -13.19 9.75 -17.07
N LEU A 161 -12.27 10.18 -16.17
CA LEU A 161 -12.56 10.80 -14.88
C LEU A 161 -11.80 12.12 -14.72
N ASP A 162 -12.50 13.21 -14.54
CA ASP A 162 -11.97 14.58 -14.37
C ASP A 162 -11.81 14.97 -12.89
N ASN A 163 -12.40 14.18 -12.00
CA ASN A 163 -12.38 14.42 -10.55
C ASN A 163 -11.23 13.72 -9.81
N THR A 164 -10.24 13.19 -10.54
CA THR A 164 -9.08 12.50 -9.96
C THR A 164 -8.03 13.49 -9.46
N THR A 165 -7.40 13.17 -8.34
CA THR A 165 -6.26 13.90 -7.78
C THR A 165 -5.28 12.90 -7.19
N VAL A 166 -3.97 13.09 -7.40
CA VAL A 166 -2.94 12.27 -6.76
C VAL A 166 -2.57 12.90 -5.42
N ILE A 167 -2.69 12.13 -4.35
CA ILE A 167 -2.12 12.45 -3.04
C ILE A 167 -1.48 11.16 -2.52
N TYR A 168 -0.17 11.19 -2.36
CA TYR A 168 0.61 10.05 -1.94
C TYR A 168 0.33 9.64 -0.49
N ASN A 169 0.70 8.42 -0.13
CA ASN A 169 0.71 8.03 1.27
C ASN A 169 1.86 8.72 2.02
N PRO A 170 1.62 9.17 3.26
CA PRO A 170 2.68 9.74 4.08
C PRO A 170 3.64 8.65 4.58
N LEU A 171 4.89 9.04 4.82
CA LEU A 171 5.87 8.23 5.51
C LEU A 171 5.34 7.75 6.87
N PRO A 172 5.52 6.47 7.22
CA PRO A 172 5.15 5.99 8.54
C PRO A 172 6.13 6.44 9.62
N PHE A 173 7.39 6.65 9.25
CA PHE A 173 8.46 7.09 10.14
C PHE A 173 9.58 7.77 9.35
N TYR A 174 10.37 8.58 10.04
CA TYR A 174 11.59 9.21 9.52
C TYR A 174 12.61 9.24 10.67
N PRO A 175 13.39 8.13 10.89
CA PRO A 175 14.23 7.98 12.06
C PRO A 175 15.44 8.92 12.02
N GLU A 176 15.97 9.31 13.16
CA GLU A 176 17.21 10.10 13.24
C GLU A 176 18.43 9.27 12.82
N GLN A 177 18.50 8.03 13.31
CA GLN A 177 19.55 7.09 12.93
C GLN A 177 19.23 6.48 11.56
N THR A 178 20.25 6.43 10.69
CA THR A 178 20.16 5.87 9.33
C THR A 178 21.20 4.78 9.13
N SER A 179 21.04 4.01 8.06
CA SER A 179 22.07 3.11 7.58
C SER A 179 23.27 3.91 7.04
N ASP A 180 24.46 3.42 7.31
CA ASP A 180 25.70 3.83 6.65
C ASP A 180 25.99 3.00 5.39
N CYS A 181 25.12 2.04 5.08
CA CYS A 181 25.21 1.10 3.96
C CYS A 181 26.51 0.27 3.93
N THR A 182 27.12 -0.02 5.10
CA THR A 182 28.37 -0.81 5.18
C THR A 182 28.14 -2.29 5.44
N ALA A 183 27.03 -2.64 6.07
CA ALA A 183 26.69 -4.02 6.38
C ALA A 183 26.50 -4.85 5.10
N LYS A 184 26.98 -6.09 5.09
CA LYS A 184 26.78 -7.02 3.98
C LYS A 184 25.39 -7.66 4.06
N GLU A 185 24.37 -6.80 4.05
CA GLU A 185 22.98 -7.22 4.22
C GLU A 185 22.04 -6.52 3.24
N VAL A 186 21.26 -7.33 2.55
CA VAL A 186 20.14 -6.94 1.69
C VAL A 186 18.84 -7.23 2.44
N ILE A 187 17.89 -6.30 2.42
CA ILE A 187 16.59 -6.45 3.09
C ILE A 187 15.44 -6.39 2.10
N ALA A 188 14.45 -7.24 2.30
CA ALA A 188 13.13 -7.14 1.68
C ALA A 188 12.04 -7.24 2.75
N VAL A 189 10.93 -6.51 2.57
CA VAL A 189 9.85 -6.44 3.56
C VAL A 189 8.49 -6.57 2.89
N GLY A 190 7.64 -7.47 3.42
CA GLY A 190 6.30 -7.65 2.90
C GLY A 190 5.66 -8.95 3.37
N ARG A 191 4.36 -9.12 3.13
CA ARG A 191 3.70 -10.39 3.42
C ARG A 191 4.22 -11.52 2.52
N TYR A 192 4.38 -12.72 3.05
CA TYR A 192 4.65 -13.91 2.25
C TYR A 192 3.40 -14.25 1.43
N ALA A 193 3.31 -13.66 0.24
CA ALA A 193 2.18 -13.77 -0.66
C ALA A 193 2.63 -13.60 -2.12
N TYR A 194 1.90 -14.19 -3.05
CA TYR A 194 2.17 -14.12 -4.48
C TYR A 194 2.44 -12.68 -5.00
N GLN A 195 1.68 -11.71 -4.47
CA GLN A 195 1.85 -10.30 -4.81
C GLN A 195 3.29 -9.81 -4.63
N LYS A 196 3.97 -10.23 -3.55
CA LYS A 196 5.30 -9.72 -3.17
C LYS A 196 6.44 -10.33 -3.98
N GLY A 197 6.18 -11.40 -4.74
CA GLY A 197 7.16 -11.99 -5.65
C GLY A 197 8.44 -12.49 -4.97
N PHE A 198 8.35 -12.95 -3.72
CA PHE A 198 9.52 -13.47 -3.02
C PHE A 198 10.08 -14.74 -3.63
N ASP A 199 9.29 -15.50 -4.38
CA ASP A 199 9.76 -16.57 -5.24
C ASP A 199 10.75 -16.05 -6.30
N LEU A 200 10.45 -14.94 -6.97
CA LEU A 200 11.34 -14.28 -7.92
C LEU A 200 12.59 -13.74 -7.22
N LEU A 201 12.45 -13.19 -6.01
CA LEU A 201 13.59 -12.69 -5.23
C LEU A 201 14.53 -13.83 -4.79
N ILE A 202 14.00 -14.98 -4.42
CA ILE A 202 14.81 -16.16 -4.05
C ILE A 202 15.60 -16.66 -5.27
N GLU A 203 15.00 -16.70 -6.44
CA GLU A 203 15.72 -17.02 -7.68
C GLU A 203 16.77 -15.97 -8.02
N THR A 204 16.48 -14.69 -7.84
CA THR A 204 17.45 -13.59 -7.96
C THR A 204 18.62 -13.79 -6.99
N TRP A 205 18.31 -14.11 -5.73
CA TRP A 205 19.33 -14.30 -4.70
C TRP A 205 20.26 -15.47 -4.97
N ARG A 206 19.76 -16.51 -5.62
CA ARG A 206 20.61 -17.65 -6.07
C ARG A 206 21.75 -17.17 -6.98
N ILE A 207 21.51 -16.19 -7.84
CA ILE A 207 22.54 -15.60 -8.72
C ILE A 207 23.49 -14.72 -7.91
N VAL A 208 22.95 -13.89 -7.02
CA VAL A 208 23.75 -12.97 -6.19
C VAL A 208 24.65 -13.74 -5.23
N ALA A 209 24.12 -14.74 -4.52
CA ALA A 209 24.88 -15.54 -3.53
C ALA A 209 26.04 -16.31 -4.13
N GLN A 210 25.97 -16.72 -5.40
CA GLN A 210 27.08 -17.34 -6.10
C GLN A 210 28.27 -16.39 -6.32
N LYS A 211 27.99 -15.08 -6.56
CA LYS A 211 29.00 -14.06 -6.77
C LYS A 211 29.49 -13.44 -5.47
N HIS A 212 28.60 -13.30 -4.50
CA HIS A 212 28.82 -12.62 -3.23
C HIS A 212 28.37 -13.49 -2.04
N PRO A 213 29.05 -14.62 -1.78
CA PRO A 213 28.66 -15.58 -0.74
C PRO A 213 28.80 -15.04 0.70
N ASP A 214 29.39 -13.90 0.87
CA ASP A 214 29.58 -13.20 2.14
C ASP A 214 28.48 -12.14 2.42
N TRP A 215 27.49 -12.01 1.51
CA TRP A 215 26.33 -11.16 1.69
C TRP A 215 25.11 -12.00 2.10
N ASN A 216 24.21 -11.38 2.87
CA ASN A 216 22.97 -12.02 3.34
C ASN A 216 21.74 -11.31 2.76
N LEU A 217 20.69 -12.08 2.47
CA LEU A 217 19.36 -11.55 2.21
C LEU A 217 18.44 -11.90 3.39
N ARG A 218 17.81 -10.89 3.98
CA ARG A 218 16.75 -11.07 4.99
C ARG A 218 15.41 -10.58 4.47
N ILE A 219 14.41 -11.46 4.49
CA ILE A 219 13.03 -11.16 4.10
C ILE A 219 12.17 -11.14 5.35
N TYR A 220 11.63 -9.97 5.71
CA TYR A 220 10.77 -9.81 6.89
C TYR A 220 9.31 -9.77 6.49
N GLY A 221 8.46 -10.59 7.13
CA GLY A 221 7.04 -10.54 6.84
C GLY A 221 6.17 -11.51 7.61
N GLY A 222 4.86 -11.29 7.50
CA GLY A 222 3.85 -12.23 7.98
C GLY A 222 3.28 -13.07 6.86
N GLY A 223 2.70 -14.22 7.21
CA GLY A 223 2.09 -15.16 6.28
C GLY A 223 2.78 -16.53 6.27
N ASP A 224 2.29 -17.42 5.43
CA ASP A 224 2.87 -18.76 5.28
C ASP A 224 4.17 -18.70 4.48
N ARG A 225 5.23 -19.27 5.05
CA ARG A 225 6.59 -19.29 4.47
C ARG A 225 6.96 -20.65 3.86
N SER A 226 6.09 -21.64 3.93
CA SER A 226 6.41 -23.04 3.60
C SER A 226 6.98 -23.19 2.18
N ASP A 227 6.32 -22.58 1.18
CA ASP A 227 6.78 -22.65 -0.22
C ASP A 227 8.14 -21.95 -0.42
N PHE A 228 8.38 -20.85 0.30
CA PHE A 228 9.64 -20.09 0.21
C PHE A 228 10.79 -20.82 0.92
N LEU A 229 10.53 -21.51 2.04
CA LEU A 229 11.50 -22.38 2.70
C LEU A 229 11.88 -23.54 1.78
N ALA A 230 10.91 -24.16 1.10
CA ALA A 230 11.19 -25.23 0.14
C ALA A 230 12.08 -24.74 -1.03
N LEU A 231 11.90 -23.49 -1.51
CA LEU A 231 12.78 -22.90 -2.53
C LEU A 231 14.18 -22.62 -1.98
N LYS A 232 14.30 -22.12 -0.75
CA LYS A 232 15.59 -21.93 -0.07
C LYS A 232 16.37 -23.24 0.01
N ASP A 233 15.72 -24.31 0.47
CA ASP A 233 16.32 -25.63 0.62
C ASP A 233 16.70 -26.22 -0.75
N LYS A 234 15.81 -26.10 -1.75
CA LYS A 234 16.05 -26.57 -3.13
C LYS A 234 17.31 -25.95 -3.74
N TYR A 235 17.56 -24.68 -3.45
CA TYR A 235 18.69 -23.93 -4.02
C TYR A 235 19.91 -23.86 -3.08
N HIS A 236 19.85 -24.48 -1.90
CA HIS A 236 20.92 -24.49 -0.87
C HIS A 236 21.41 -23.08 -0.53
N LEU A 237 20.46 -22.16 -0.20
CA LEU A 237 20.75 -20.74 0.04
C LEU A 237 21.00 -20.48 1.54
N ASP A 238 22.21 -20.77 2.03
CA ASP A 238 22.56 -20.57 3.44
C ASP A 238 22.53 -19.10 3.86
N THR A 239 22.76 -18.19 2.92
CA THR A 239 22.75 -16.74 3.14
C THR A 239 21.37 -16.08 2.99
N LEU A 240 20.30 -16.86 2.79
CA LEU A 240 18.92 -16.40 2.78
C LEU A 240 18.24 -16.65 4.13
N TYR A 241 17.62 -15.63 4.70
CA TYR A 241 16.87 -15.70 5.95
C TYR A 241 15.42 -15.26 5.74
N LEU A 242 14.48 -16.13 6.06
CA LEU A 242 13.03 -15.87 6.00
C LEU A 242 12.52 -15.56 7.41
N GLU A 243 12.37 -14.29 7.72
CA GLU A 243 12.06 -13.79 9.05
C GLU A 243 10.56 -13.55 9.25
N GLU A 244 10.12 -13.54 10.49
CA GLU A 244 8.76 -13.12 10.84
C GLU A 244 8.60 -11.60 10.81
N GLN A 245 7.36 -11.14 10.80
CA GLN A 245 7.10 -9.72 11.00
C GLN A 245 7.61 -9.27 12.37
N THR A 246 8.20 -8.11 12.42
CA THR A 246 8.76 -7.54 13.65
C THR A 246 8.29 -6.12 13.88
N PRO A 247 8.04 -5.70 15.14
CA PRO A 247 7.79 -4.30 15.46
C PRO A 247 9.05 -3.42 15.29
N ASP A 248 10.24 -4.02 15.30
CA ASP A 248 11.54 -3.32 15.22
C ASP A 248 12.08 -3.25 13.78
N ILE A 249 11.20 -3.08 12.80
CA ILE A 249 11.58 -3.08 11.39
C ILE A 249 12.50 -1.90 11.04
N ILE A 250 12.36 -0.76 11.71
CA ILE A 250 13.21 0.43 11.50
C ILE A 250 14.67 0.08 11.75
N ARG A 251 14.96 -0.61 12.86
CA ARG A 251 16.32 -1.06 13.19
C ARG A 251 16.88 -2.00 12.12
N ASN A 252 16.05 -2.86 11.55
CA ASN A 252 16.47 -3.78 10.51
C ASN A 252 16.76 -3.05 9.20
N TYR A 253 15.97 -2.06 8.80
CA TYR A 253 16.33 -1.19 7.70
C TYR A 253 17.67 -0.47 7.95
N CYS A 254 17.85 0.15 9.12
CA CYS A 254 19.08 0.88 9.46
C CYS A 254 20.35 -0.01 9.52
N ARG A 255 20.21 -1.31 9.63
CA ARG A 255 21.31 -2.30 9.59
C ARG A 255 21.56 -2.88 8.22
N SER A 256 20.75 -2.56 7.23
CA SER A 256 20.85 -3.10 5.88
C SER A 256 21.47 -2.07 4.93
N SER A 257 22.08 -2.55 3.86
CA SER A 257 22.80 -1.70 2.89
C SER A 257 22.04 -1.55 1.57
N ILE A 258 21.14 -2.46 1.25
CA ILE A 258 20.33 -2.46 0.02
C ILE A 258 18.93 -2.95 0.37
N PHE A 259 17.90 -2.27 -0.11
CA PHE A 259 16.53 -2.76 -0.05
C PHE A 259 16.11 -3.30 -1.43
N VAL A 260 15.37 -4.41 -1.46
CA VAL A 260 14.85 -4.98 -2.71
C VAL A 260 13.34 -5.12 -2.69
N LEU A 261 12.69 -4.64 -3.77
CA LEU A 261 11.28 -4.88 -4.05
C LEU A 261 11.10 -5.76 -5.28
N SER A 262 10.63 -6.98 -5.07
CA SER A 262 10.34 -7.96 -6.13
C SER A 262 8.85 -8.11 -6.45
N SER A 263 8.03 -7.19 -5.97
CA SER A 263 6.56 -7.27 -6.08
C SER A 263 6.09 -7.35 -7.53
N ARG A 264 5.06 -8.17 -7.78
CA ARG A 264 4.38 -8.25 -9.08
C ARG A 264 3.48 -7.04 -9.33
N TYR A 265 2.96 -6.44 -8.27
CA TYR A 265 2.17 -5.21 -8.30
C TYR A 265 2.07 -4.59 -6.90
N GLU A 266 1.89 -3.26 -6.87
CA GLU A 266 1.71 -2.48 -5.64
C GLU A 266 0.48 -1.57 -5.73
N GLY A 267 0.10 -0.95 -4.63
CA GLY A 267 -0.81 0.18 -4.60
C GLY A 267 -0.07 1.51 -4.54
N PHE A 268 1.08 1.52 -3.83
CA PHE A 268 2.01 2.63 -3.72
C PHE A 268 3.45 2.15 -3.48
N GLY A 269 3.64 1.15 -2.61
CA GLY A 269 4.98 0.66 -2.27
C GLY A 269 5.57 1.31 -1.02
N MET A 270 4.79 1.42 0.06
CA MET A 270 5.20 2.01 1.34
C MET A 270 6.59 1.54 1.80
N VAL A 271 6.90 0.25 1.63
CA VAL A 271 8.19 -0.33 2.04
C VAL A 271 9.39 0.25 1.31
N ILE A 272 9.20 0.80 0.09
CA ILE A 272 10.27 1.57 -0.60
C ILE A 272 10.53 2.86 0.16
N THR A 273 9.48 3.61 0.48
CA THR A 273 9.62 4.88 1.21
C THR A 273 10.16 4.67 2.62
N GLU A 274 9.82 3.55 3.27
CA GLU A 274 10.37 3.13 4.56
C GLU A 274 11.89 2.90 4.48
N ALA A 275 12.35 2.11 3.50
CA ALA A 275 13.78 1.87 3.29
C ALA A 275 14.54 3.18 2.99
N MET A 276 14.01 4.00 2.08
CA MET A 276 14.58 5.30 1.73
C MET A 276 14.68 6.22 2.94
N SER A 277 13.68 6.23 3.83
CA SER A 277 13.69 7.04 5.06
C SER A 277 14.76 6.62 6.05
N CYS A 278 15.22 5.37 5.96
CA CYS A 278 16.36 4.85 6.72
C CYS A 278 17.71 5.02 5.99
N GLY A 279 17.76 5.69 4.84
CA GLY A 279 18.96 5.88 4.04
C GLY A 279 19.42 4.63 3.27
N VAL A 280 18.51 3.69 3.02
CA VAL A 280 18.82 2.44 2.30
C VAL A 280 18.36 2.57 0.85
N PRO A 281 19.27 2.47 -0.15
CA PRO A 281 18.91 2.59 -1.54
C PRO A 281 18.07 1.41 -2.01
N PRO A 282 16.93 1.64 -2.69
CA PRO A 282 16.09 0.59 -3.22
C PRO A 282 16.56 0.09 -4.58
N VAL A 283 16.49 -1.22 -4.81
CA VAL A 283 16.50 -1.87 -6.12
C VAL A 283 15.11 -2.50 -6.31
N SER A 284 14.38 -2.09 -7.33
CA SER A 284 12.97 -2.45 -7.46
C SER A 284 12.59 -2.88 -8.86
N PHE A 285 11.76 -3.91 -8.98
CA PHE A 285 10.99 -4.09 -10.20
C PHE A 285 10.11 -2.88 -10.50
N THR A 286 9.94 -2.54 -11.79
CA THR A 286 8.98 -1.56 -12.27
C THR A 286 7.56 -2.14 -12.30
N CYS A 287 7.16 -2.79 -11.21
CA CYS A 287 5.82 -3.34 -11.12
C CYS A 287 4.75 -2.23 -11.19
N PRO A 288 3.52 -2.55 -11.63
CA PRO A 288 2.46 -1.55 -11.70
C PRO A 288 2.21 -0.87 -10.36
N CYS A 289 2.18 0.46 -10.42
CA CYS A 289 1.85 1.43 -9.38
C CYS A 289 2.83 1.50 -8.18
N GLY A 290 3.61 2.54 -8.15
CA GLY A 290 4.45 2.93 -7.01
C GLY A 290 5.93 3.09 -7.32
N PRO A 291 6.68 2.07 -7.71
CA PRO A 291 8.13 2.21 -7.85
C PRO A 291 8.57 3.39 -8.74
N ARG A 292 7.92 3.60 -9.90
CA ARG A 292 8.22 4.72 -10.82
C ARG A 292 7.80 6.10 -10.29
N ASP A 293 6.90 6.16 -9.32
CA ASP A 293 6.49 7.39 -8.66
C ASP A 293 7.41 7.76 -7.48
N ILE A 294 8.16 6.76 -6.96
CA ILE A 294 8.98 6.92 -5.76
C ILE A 294 10.47 7.02 -6.13
N ILE A 295 10.93 6.15 -7.03
CA ILE A 295 12.35 5.99 -7.38
C ILE A 295 12.68 6.79 -8.64
N ASP A 296 13.71 7.62 -8.54
CA ASP A 296 14.40 8.28 -9.65
C ASP A 296 15.60 7.40 -10.01
N ASP A 297 15.46 6.65 -11.12
CA ASP A 297 16.42 5.60 -11.51
C ASP A 297 17.84 6.13 -11.67
N GLY A 298 18.80 5.42 -11.09
CA GLY A 298 20.21 5.78 -11.09
C GLY A 298 20.60 6.89 -10.10
N LYS A 299 19.64 7.55 -9.44
CA LYS A 299 19.88 8.66 -8.53
C LYS A 299 19.62 8.29 -7.07
N ASN A 300 18.41 7.88 -6.73
CA ASN A 300 18.01 7.53 -5.37
C ASN A 300 17.58 6.06 -5.22
N GLY A 301 17.78 5.25 -6.25
CA GLY A 301 17.50 3.82 -6.33
C GLY A 301 17.69 3.33 -7.75
N LEU A 302 17.46 2.03 -7.97
CA LEU A 302 17.55 1.39 -9.28
C LEU A 302 16.24 0.72 -9.65
N LEU A 303 15.80 0.92 -10.89
CA LEU A 303 14.61 0.32 -11.45
C LEU A 303 14.98 -0.78 -12.45
N VAL A 304 14.24 -1.88 -12.39
CA VAL A 304 14.43 -3.06 -13.23
C VAL A 304 13.09 -3.44 -13.85
N GLU A 305 13.09 -3.91 -15.08
CA GLU A 305 11.90 -4.42 -15.76
C GLU A 305 11.20 -5.49 -14.91
N ASN A 306 9.87 -5.39 -14.82
CA ASN A 306 9.09 -6.25 -13.94
C ASN A 306 9.24 -7.74 -14.29
N GLY A 307 9.74 -8.52 -13.33
CA GLY A 307 9.97 -9.96 -13.46
C GLY A 307 11.31 -10.36 -14.09
N ASN A 308 12.18 -9.40 -14.44
CA ASN A 308 13.51 -9.70 -14.96
C ASN A 308 14.49 -10.01 -13.82
N ILE A 309 14.59 -11.30 -13.50
CA ILE A 309 15.39 -11.85 -12.38
C ILE A 309 16.88 -11.57 -12.57
N GLU A 310 17.39 -11.77 -13.77
CA GLU A 310 18.80 -11.62 -14.11
C GLU A 310 19.23 -10.15 -13.95
N MET A 311 18.45 -9.23 -14.47
CA MET A 311 18.72 -7.80 -14.32
C MET A 311 18.59 -7.33 -12.88
N LEU A 312 17.65 -7.90 -12.09
CA LEU A 312 17.52 -7.59 -10.67
C LEU A 312 18.78 -8.05 -9.91
N ALA A 313 19.30 -9.24 -10.21
CA ALA A 313 20.55 -9.75 -9.64
C ALA A 313 21.74 -8.87 -10.04
N GLU A 314 21.83 -8.47 -11.31
CA GLU A 314 22.88 -7.56 -11.80
C GLU A 314 22.89 -6.22 -11.05
N LYS A 315 21.73 -5.59 -10.85
CA LYS A 315 21.62 -4.33 -10.14
C LYS A 315 21.93 -4.45 -8.64
N ILE A 316 21.58 -5.57 -8.01
CA ILE A 316 21.98 -5.86 -6.62
C ILE A 316 23.52 -6.02 -6.57
N CYS A 317 24.14 -6.85 -7.42
CA CYS A 317 25.57 -7.02 -7.50
C CYS A 317 26.29 -5.70 -7.76
N TYR A 318 25.77 -4.86 -8.67
CA TYR A 318 26.30 -3.54 -8.95
C TYR A 318 26.40 -2.66 -7.69
N LEU A 319 25.35 -2.62 -6.84
CA LEU A 319 25.41 -1.88 -5.58
C LEU A 319 26.31 -2.57 -4.54
N ILE A 320 26.44 -3.89 -4.55
CA ILE A 320 27.36 -4.63 -3.69
C ILE A 320 28.80 -4.24 -4.02
N GLU A 321 29.16 -4.22 -5.29
CA GLU A 321 30.51 -3.99 -5.79
C GLU A 321 30.93 -2.49 -5.77
N ASN A 322 29.96 -1.58 -5.65
CA ASN A 322 30.20 -0.13 -5.73
C ASN A 322 29.78 0.59 -4.44
N ASP A 323 30.57 0.44 -3.39
CA ASP A 323 30.30 0.95 -2.04
C ASP A 323 29.98 2.45 -2.00
N GLU A 324 30.78 3.26 -2.70
CA GLU A 324 30.61 4.72 -2.75
C GLU A 324 29.28 5.11 -3.42
N ILE A 325 28.93 4.44 -4.53
CA ILE A 325 27.67 4.67 -5.24
C ILE A 325 26.48 4.28 -4.36
N ARG A 326 26.57 3.13 -3.70
CA ARG A 326 25.53 2.63 -2.79
C ARG A 326 25.26 3.63 -1.67
N ARG A 327 26.31 4.14 -1.01
CA ARG A 327 26.18 5.13 0.07
C ARG A 327 25.60 6.45 -0.42
N LYS A 328 26.10 7.00 -1.53
CA LYS A 328 25.57 8.24 -2.13
C LYS A 328 24.11 8.09 -2.52
N MET A 329 23.75 6.95 -3.11
CA MET A 329 22.36 6.64 -3.49
C MET A 329 21.45 6.54 -2.27
N GLY A 330 21.90 5.93 -1.17
CA GLY A 330 21.16 5.87 0.10
C GLY A 330 20.96 7.25 0.73
N GLN A 331 21.98 8.09 0.72
CA GLN A 331 21.88 9.49 1.18
C GLN A 331 20.86 10.28 0.33
N GLN A 332 20.93 10.15 -1.00
CA GLN A 332 19.98 10.80 -1.88
C GLN A 332 18.55 10.26 -1.70
N ALA A 333 18.39 8.95 -1.51
CA ALA A 333 17.11 8.33 -1.21
C ALA A 333 16.45 8.96 0.02
N ARG A 334 17.24 9.16 1.09
CA ARG A 334 16.76 9.78 2.32
C ARG A 334 16.30 11.23 2.12
N ILE A 335 17.01 12.00 1.30
CA ILE A 335 16.63 13.39 0.98
C ILE A 335 15.34 13.40 0.16
N ASP A 336 15.29 12.63 -0.91
CA ASP A 336 14.19 12.66 -1.87
C ASP A 336 12.87 12.14 -1.29
N VAL A 337 12.93 11.23 -0.31
CA VAL A 337 11.73 10.66 0.34
C VAL A 337 11.04 11.67 1.27
N GLU A 338 11.69 12.77 1.64
CA GLU A 338 11.08 13.82 2.48
C GLU A 338 9.80 14.41 1.88
N ARG A 339 9.66 14.37 0.56
CA ARG A 339 8.42 14.79 -0.12
C ARG A 339 7.17 14.03 0.32
N PHE A 340 7.34 12.88 0.97
CA PHE A 340 6.26 12.07 1.54
C PHE A 340 6.10 12.26 3.05
N LYS A 341 6.81 13.20 3.68
CA LYS A 341 6.58 13.53 5.10
C LYS A 341 5.14 13.93 5.34
N ILE A 342 4.62 13.58 6.52
CA ILE A 342 3.21 13.80 6.85
C ILE A 342 2.80 15.28 6.73
N GLU A 343 3.71 16.21 7.03
CA GLU A 343 3.46 17.64 6.94
C GLU A 343 3.11 18.05 5.50
N GLN A 344 3.86 17.55 4.52
CA GLN A 344 3.64 17.87 3.10
C GLN A 344 2.38 17.19 2.55
N ILE A 345 2.16 15.95 2.92
CA ILE A 345 0.95 15.22 2.50
C ILE A 345 -0.30 15.80 3.16
N ALA A 346 -0.22 16.17 4.43
CA ALA A 346 -1.34 16.79 5.15
C ALA A 346 -1.70 18.17 4.59
N GLU A 347 -0.72 18.96 4.15
CA GLU A 347 -0.98 20.24 3.50
C GLU A 347 -1.74 20.07 2.18
N GLN A 348 -1.42 19.07 1.36
CA GLN A 348 -2.19 18.75 0.15
C GLN A 348 -3.63 18.36 0.47
N TRP A 349 -3.85 17.57 1.52
CA TRP A 349 -5.19 17.23 1.98
C TRP A 349 -5.94 18.43 2.51
N LYS A 350 -5.29 19.32 3.28
CA LYS A 350 -5.87 20.55 3.80
C LYS A 350 -6.35 21.45 2.66
N GLN A 351 -5.49 21.73 1.67
CA GLN A 351 -5.83 22.52 0.48
C GLN A 351 -7.02 21.91 -0.28
N LEU A 352 -7.04 20.59 -0.41
CA LEU A 352 -8.17 19.89 -1.02
C LEU A 352 -9.45 20.12 -0.23
N PHE A 353 -9.44 19.94 1.09
CA PHE A 353 -10.61 20.11 1.96
C PHE A 353 -11.14 21.54 1.89
N GLU A 354 -10.27 22.54 2.02
CA GLU A 354 -10.63 23.95 1.91
C GLU A 354 -11.26 24.28 0.55
N SER A 355 -10.68 23.77 -0.55
CA SER A 355 -11.20 23.97 -1.90
C SER A 355 -12.61 23.42 -2.13
N LEU A 356 -13.00 22.42 -1.34
CA LEU A 356 -14.30 21.75 -1.45
C LEU A 356 -15.35 22.32 -0.49
N THR A 357 -14.94 22.88 0.64
CA THR A 357 -15.84 23.49 1.64
C THR A 357 -16.16 24.95 1.32
N LEU A 358 -15.23 25.69 0.69
CA LEU A 358 -15.47 27.08 0.27
C LEU A 358 -16.42 27.24 -0.94
N LYS A 359 -16.79 26.14 -1.60
CA LYS A 359 -17.68 26.13 -2.78
C LYS A 359 -19.16 25.87 -2.43
N ASN A 360 -19.42 25.58 -1.18
CA ASN A 360 -20.78 25.41 -0.63
C ASN A 360 -21.17 26.58 0.25
#